data_282bc79b8096c0477329c0d876e7dcae
#
_entry.id   282bc79b8096c0477329c0d876e7dcae
#
_cell.length_a   1.000
_cell.length_b   1.000
_cell.length_c   1.000
_cell.angle_alpha   90.00
_cell.angle_beta   90.00
_cell.angle_gamma   90.00
#
_symmetry.space_group_name_H-M   'P 1'
#
loop_
_entity.id
_entity.type
_entity.pdbx_description
1 polymer ?
#
loop_
_entity_poly.entity_id
_entity_poly.type
_entity_poly.pdbx_seq_one_letter_code
_entity_poly.pdbx_strand_id
1 'polypeptide(L)'
;MRVTVTKSWPLLVRPSTEQSTPATTANHIKVSSFDKPLAFSAFSSFHVFDRAIHEPAETIKRALSRALDHFRLIAGRVVVGDDDDGDLCIACTGEGVEFVAATANCALEDVKLFDPPFVALLGDLAVEYPEASCRVTDPLLLMQVTEFSCGAFVLGVTWNHVVADGTGMALLLRAVGELARGMDQPSIPPDTCADQLLPDLPPLAATIEQTMVGQLKPKDYAYLDITVPMNTIDRIKAELGDELGAPCTVFEAVTAVLWQCRSRAIMPDDDPDNPAPLVFAADARRTVGAAEGYYSNCITTQVIAPPPTIREVAEGDIKDLVRLIRSSKEQIAATFAGEGEESVPLPCVDTLFGYNALFVTSWRNLGFEATDFGGGTPARVMCHVGPESLPMCVACLPCRDKGGANVLSRFLKEEHGGAFLAELAKFR
;
A
#
# COMPACT_ATOMS: atom_id res chain seq x y z
N MET A 1 19.30 17.38 -19.15
CA MET A 1 19.03 16.22 -20.05
C MET A 1 17.58 15.81 -19.87
N ARG A 2 16.82 15.54 -20.95
CA ARG A 2 15.46 15.01 -20.80
C ARG A 2 15.57 13.50 -20.56
N VAL A 3 15.04 13.04 -19.44
CA VAL A 3 14.93 11.60 -19.13
C VAL A 3 13.87 11.00 -20.04
N THR A 4 14.14 9.85 -20.63
CA THR A 4 13.22 9.12 -21.50
C THR A 4 13.30 7.64 -21.14
N VAL A 5 12.13 7.02 -20.97
CA VAL A 5 11.99 5.58 -20.76
C VAL A 5 11.45 4.97 -22.06
N THR A 6 12.16 3.96 -22.56
CA THR A 6 11.75 3.21 -23.76
C THR A 6 11.25 1.84 -23.30
N LYS A 7 9.99 1.53 -23.59
CA LYS A 7 9.32 0.28 -23.17
C LYS A 7 9.28 -0.72 -24.34
N SER A 8 9.45 -2.01 -24.03
CA SER A 8 9.14 -3.08 -24.98
C SER A 8 7.63 -3.22 -25.16
N TRP A 9 7.23 -4.05 -26.13
CA TRP A 9 5.83 -4.51 -26.18
C TRP A 9 5.54 -5.37 -24.94
N PRO A 10 4.33 -5.28 -24.37
CA PRO A 10 3.91 -6.13 -23.27
C PRO A 10 3.93 -7.62 -23.66
N LEU A 11 4.32 -8.46 -22.72
CA LEU A 11 4.33 -9.91 -22.84
C LEU A 11 3.49 -10.52 -21.73
N LEU A 12 2.79 -11.63 -21.99
CA LEU A 12 2.16 -12.41 -20.94
C LEU A 12 3.17 -13.43 -20.38
N VAL A 13 3.46 -13.32 -19.09
CA VAL A 13 4.25 -14.30 -18.33
C VAL A 13 3.29 -15.26 -17.65
N ARG A 14 3.36 -16.53 -18.02
CA ARG A 14 2.52 -17.61 -17.51
C ARG A 14 3.27 -18.43 -16.46
N PRO A 15 2.53 -19.20 -15.61
CA PRO A 15 3.15 -20.21 -14.76
C PRO A 15 4.05 -21.13 -15.57
N SER A 16 5.17 -21.58 -14.96
CA SER A 16 6.20 -22.35 -15.69
C SER A 16 5.78 -23.79 -15.98
N THR A 17 4.89 -24.35 -15.15
CA THR A 17 4.46 -25.76 -15.22
C THR A 17 3.03 -25.94 -15.70
N GLU A 18 2.17 -24.93 -15.54
CA GLU A 18 0.76 -25.03 -15.87
C GLU A 18 0.45 -24.51 -17.27
N GLN A 19 -0.44 -25.20 -17.97
CA GLN A 19 -1.06 -24.68 -19.19
C GLN A 19 -2.26 -23.83 -18.82
N SER A 20 -2.50 -22.74 -19.55
CA SER A 20 -3.69 -21.91 -19.35
C SER A 20 -4.95 -22.70 -19.57
N THR A 21 -5.91 -22.57 -18.65
CA THR A 21 -7.21 -23.23 -18.66
C THR A 21 -8.31 -22.20 -18.97
N PRO A 22 -9.29 -22.51 -19.85
CA PRO A 22 -10.43 -21.63 -20.07
C PRO A 22 -11.16 -21.29 -18.75
N ALA A 23 -11.60 -20.05 -18.59
CA ALA A 23 -12.25 -19.59 -17.35
C ALA A 23 -13.47 -20.47 -16.98
N THR A 24 -14.20 -20.97 -17.96
CA THR A 24 -15.37 -21.87 -17.77
C THR A 24 -15.02 -23.23 -17.16
N THR A 25 -13.76 -23.67 -17.21
CA THR A 25 -13.28 -24.96 -16.70
C THR A 25 -12.20 -24.81 -15.63
N ALA A 26 -11.76 -23.59 -15.37
CA ALA A 26 -10.80 -23.29 -14.33
C ALA A 26 -11.42 -23.44 -12.92
N ASN A 27 -10.58 -23.67 -11.91
CA ASN A 27 -11.04 -23.62 -10.53
C ASN A 27 -11.39 -22.17 -10.14
N HIS A 28 -12.62 -21.96 -9.68
CA HIS A 28 -13.11 -20.65 -9.25
C HIS A 28 -12.96 -20.53 -7.73
N ILE A 29 -12.30 -19.49 -7.30
CA ILE A 29 -12.12 -19.16 -5.88
C ILE A 29 -12.97 -17.93 -5.58
N LYS A 30 -13.92 -18.07 -4.66
CA LYS A 30 -14.77 -16.96 -4.22
C LYS A 30 -13.92 -15.89 -3.57
N VAL A 31 -14.16 -14.64 -3.93
CA VAL A 31 -13.50 -13.47 -3.33
C VAL A 31 -13.97 -13.31 -1.88
N SER A 32 -13.04 -13.17 -0.95
CA SER A 32 -13.35 -13.03 0.47
C SER A 32 -13.99 -11.67 0.79
N SER A 33 -14.55 -11.53 1.99
CA SER A 33 -15.05 -10.25 2.50
C SER A 33 -13.96 -9.17 2.62
N PHE A 34 -12.69 -9.57 2.82
CA PHE A 34 -11.53 -8.66 2.81
C PHE A 34 -11.13 -8.21 1.40
N ASP A 35 -11.33 -9.06 0.39
CA ASP A 35 -10.91 -8.77 -0.99
C ASP A 35 -11.98 -7.98 -1.75
N LYS A 36 -13.26 -8.25 -1.46
CA LYS A 36 -14.42 -7.72 -2.20
C LYS A 36 -14.48 -6.18 -2.25
N PRO A 37 -14.25 -5.42 -1.16
CA PRO A 37 -14.28 -3.96 -1.19
C PRO A 37 -13.19 -3.35 -2.07
N LEU A 38 -12.07 -4.04 -2.26
CA LEU A 38 -10.89 -3.58 -2.99
C LEU A 38 -10.86 -4.08 -4.45
N ALA A 39 -11.88 -4.86 -4.86
CA ALA A 39 -11.97 -5.34 -6.22
C ALA A 39 -11.98 -4.17 -7.23
N PHE A 40 -11.26 -4.36 -8.33
CA PHE A 40 -11.08 -3.37 -9.41
C PHE A 40 -10.29 -2.12 -9.04
N SER A 41 -9.80 -2.00 -7.80
CA SER A 41 -8.87 -0.94 -7.40
C SER A 41 -7.45 -1.31 -7.79
N ALA A 42 -6.76 -0.42 -8.50
CA ALA A 42 -5.36 -0.59 -8.88
C ALA A 42 -4.44 0.10 -7.88
N PHE A 43 -3.37 -0.59 -7.49
CA PHE A 43 -2.28 -0.03 -6.70
C PHE A 43 -0.95 -0.25 -7.38
N SER A 44 -0.03 0.72 -7.25
CA SER A 44 1.30 0.64 -7.85
C SER A 44 2.38 0.85 -6.80
N SER A 45 3.41 0.01 -6.87
CA SER A 45 4.63 0.13 -6.07
C SER A 45 5.87 0.21 -6.96
N PHE A 46 6.89 0.90 -6.46
CA PHE A 46 8.19 1.04 -7.12
C PHE A 46 9.28 0.61 -6.17
N HIS A 47 10.12 -0.32 -6.64
CA HIS A 47 11.25 -0.86 -5.90
C HIS A 47 12.52 -0.49 -6.64
N VAL A 48 13.33 0.37 -6.05
CA VAL A 48 14.53 0.93 -6.67
C VAL A 48 15.74 0.13 -6.22
N PHE A 49 16.44 -0.50 -7.15
CA PHE A 49 17.66 -1.27 -6.90
C PHE A 49 18.85 -0.53 -7.48
N ASP A 50 19.77 -0.07 -6.65
CA ASP A 50 20.95 0.69 -7.04
C ASP A 50 22.16 -0.17 -7.42
N ARG A 51 22.04 -1.48 -7.28
CA ARG A 51 23.06 -2.45 -7.67
C ARG A 51 22.61 -3.25 -8.88
N ALA A 52 23.52 -3.39 -9.85
CA ALA A 52 23.29 -4.17 -11.04
C ALA A 52 23.18 -5.67 -10.72
N ILE A 53 22.33 -6.35 -11.47
CA ILE A 53 22.32 -7.81 -11.62
C ILE A 53 22.45 -8.18 -13.09
N HIS A 54 22.72 -9.43 -13.39
CA HIS A 54 22.80 -9.90 -14.78
C HIS A 54 21.40 -9.94 -15.40
N GLU A 55 21.21 -9.24 -16.53
CA GLU A 55 19.95 -9.22 -17.30
C GLU A 55 18.70 -9.12 -16.42
N PRO A 56 18.49 -8.01 -15.67
CA PRO A 56 17.46 -7.92 -14.64
C PRO A 56 16.06 -8.25 -15.17
N ALA A 57 15.70 -7.76 -16.36
CA ALA A 57 14.38 -8.03 -16.95
C ALA A 57 14.16 -9.53 -17.22
N GLU A 58 15.13 -10.22 -17.82
CA GLU A 58 15.03 -11.64 -18.13
C GLU A 58 15.10 -12.50 -16.87
N THR A 59 15.97 -12.16 -15.93
CA THR A 59 16.12 -12.87 -14.66
C THR A 59 14.82 -12.79 -13.84
N ILE A 60 14.24 -11.59 -13.69
CA ILE A 60 13.00 -11.40 -12.95
C ILE A 60 11.82 -12.07 -13.68
N LYS A 61 11.73 -11.96 -15.01
CA LYS A 61 10.67 -12.60 -15.80
C LYS A 61 10.65 -14.11 -15.63
N ARG A 62 11.81 -14.78 -15.69
CA ARG A 62 11.91 -16.24 -15.48
C ARG A 62 11.52 -16.64 -14.06
N ALA A 63 11.97 -15.88 -13.07
CA ALA A 63 11.62 -16.12 -11.67
C ALA A 63 10.14 -15.89 -11.40
N LEU A 64 9.54 -14.83 -12.00
CA LEU A 64 8.10 -14.58 -11.93
C LEU A 64 7.28 -15.74 -12.49
N SER A 65 7.66 -16.28 -13.65
CA SER A 65 7.00 -17.47 -14.24
C SER A 65 6.98 -18.65 -13.26
N ARG A 66 8.09 -18.91 -12.56
CA ARG A 66 8.17 -19.94 -11.51
C ARG A 66 7.37 -19.59 -10.26
N ALA A 67 7.35 -18.32 -9.85
CA ALA A 67 6.57 -17.88 -8.69
C ALA A 67 5.06 -18.07 -8.92
N LEU A 68 4.58 -17.84 -10.14
CA LEU A 68 3.17 -18.01 -10.50
C LEU A 68 2.67 -19.45 -10.38
N ASP A 69 3.54 -20.47 -10.39
CA ASP A 69 3.16 -21.86 -10.07
C ASP A 69 2.66 -22.00 -8.63
N HIS A 70 3.13 -21.14 -7.74
CA HIS A 70 2.79 -21.11 -6.32
C HIS A 70 1.67 -20.07 -6.00
N PHE A 71 1.65 -18.93 -6.72
CA PHE A 71 0.68 -17.83 -6.53
C PHE A 71 -0.43 -17.89 -7.57
N ARG A 72 -1.20 -18.97 -7.56
CA ARG A 72 -2.17 -19.32 -8.62
C ARG A 72 -3.24 -18.25 -8.87
N LEU A 73 -3.75 -17.57 -7.83
CA LEU A 73 -4.77 -16.53 -7.99
C LEU A 73 -4.26 -15.38 -8.86
N ILE A 74 -2.98 -15.01 -8.70
CA ILE A 74 -2.38 -13.87 -9.42
C ILE A 74 -2.31 -14.13 -10.94
N ALA A 75 -2.14 -15.38 -11.35
CA ALA A 75 -2.14 -15.78 -12.76
C ALA A 75 -3.55 -15.95 -13.36
N GLY A 76 -4.59 -15.74 -12.57
CA GLY A 76 -6.00 -15.89 -12.94
C GLY A 76 -6.64 -14.64 -13.53
N ARG A 77 -7.98 -14.68 -13.56
CA ARG A 77 -8.84 -13.54 -13.98
C ARG A 77 -10.03 -13.42 -13.04
N VAL A 78 -10.48 -12.18 -12.81
CA VAL A 78 -11.76 -11.95 -12.12
C VAL A 78 -12.88 -12.43 -13.03
N VAL A 79 -13.85 -13.10 -12.45
CA VAL A 79 -15.10 -13.52 -13.12
C VAL A 79 -16.27 -13.22 -12.20
N VAL A 80 -17.42 -12.98 -12.80
CA VAL A 80 -18.69 -12.89 -12.06
C VAL A 80 -19.25 -14.30 -11.95
N GLY A 81 -19.58 -14.74 -10.74
CA GLY A 81 -20.18 -16.06 -10.51
C GLY A 81 -21.54 -16.19 -11.19
N ASP A 82 -21.88 -17.42 -11.56
CA ASP A 82 -23.18 -17.75 -12.21
C ASP A 82 -24.34 -17.80 -11.20
N ASP A 83 -24.07 -17.60 -9.90
CA ASP A 83 -25.07 -17.63 -8.85
C ASP A 83 -25.94 -16.36 -8.87
N ASP A 84 -27.18 -16.47 -8.41
CA ASP A 84 -28.18 -15.39 -8.39
C ASP A 84 -27.70 -14.12 -7.66
N ASP A 85 -26.68 -14.23 -6.78
CA ASP A 85 -26.08 -13.15 -6.02
C ASP A 85 -24.96 -12.42 -6.78
N GLY A 86 -24.50 -12.92 -7.94
CA GLY A 86 -23.47 -12.30 -8.77
C GLY A 86 -22.12 -12.13 -8.04
N ASP A 87 -21.76 -13.06 -7.16
CA ASP A 87 -20.52 -13.02 -6.37
C ASP A 87 -19.29 -13.00 -7.28
N LEU A 88 -18.30 -12.19 -6.88
CA LEU A 88 -17.01 -12.16 -7.57
C LEU A 88 -16.19 -13.39 -7.22
N CYS A 89 -15.57 -13.97 -8.24
CA CYS A 89 -14.62 -15.07 -8.11
C CYS A 89 -13.33 -14.76 -8.86
N ILE A 90 -12.26 -15.44 -8.51
CA ILE A 90 -11.04 -15.49 -9.31
C ILE A 90 -10.96 -16.87 -9.95
N ALA A 91 -11.03 -16.92 -11.27
CA ALA A 91 -10.80 -18.14 -12.04
C ALA A 91 -9.28 -18.35 -12.17
N CYS A 92 -8.78 -19.47 -11.66
CA CYS A 92 -7.37 -19.85 -11.75
C CYS A 92 -7.04 -20.35 -13.17
N THR A 93 -7.08 -19.43 -14.15
CA THR A 93 -6.91 -19.76 -15.58
C THR A 93 -5.47 -20.04 -15.97
N GLY A 94 -4.48 -19.62 -15.18
CA GLY A 94 -3.07 -19.70 -15.56
C GLY A 94 -2.74 -18.83 -16.79
N GLU A 95 -3.59 -17.90 -17.19
CA GLU A 95 -3.32 -16.98 -18.31
C GLU A 95 -2.09 -16.12 -18.10
N GLY A 96 -1.78 -15.88 -16.83
CA GLY A 96 -0.57 -15.15 -16.46
C GLY A 96 -0.79 -13.65 -16.28
N VAL A 97 0.35 -12.97 -16.17
CA VAL A 97 0.48 -11.55 -15.81
C VAL A 97 1.21 -10.78 -16.92
N GLU A 98 0.96 -9.48 -17.01
CA GLU A 98 1.65 -8.66 -18.00
C GLU A 98 3.05 -8.28 -17.53
N PHE A 99 4.02 -8.32 -18.43
CA PHE A 99 5.41 -7.97 -18.17
C PHE A 99 5.98 -7.07 -19.27
N VAL A 100 6.65 -5.99 -18.87
CA VAL A 100 7.32 -5.04 -19.75
C VAL A 100 8.78 -4.88 -19.34
N ALA A 101 9.69 -5.07 -20.29
CA ALA A 101 11.08 -4.65 -20.14
C ALA A 101 11.23 -3.21 -20.66
N ALA A 102 11.99 -2.38 -19.96
CA ALA A 102 12.21 -1.00 -20.33
C ALA A 102 13.64 -0.55 -20.05
N THR A 103 14.08 0.52 -20.72
CA THR A 103 15.38 1.15 -20.49
C THR A 103 15.23 2.65 -20.31
N ALA A 104 16.00 3.22 -19.37
CA ALA A 104 16.11 4.66 -19.15
C ALA A 104 17.44 5.17 -19.74
N ASN A 105 17.40 6.34 -20.41
CA ASN A 105 18.57 6.96 -21.03
C ASN A 105 19.48 7.73 -20.07
N CYS A 106 19.39 7.49 -18.77
CA CYS A 106 20.15 8.17 -17.71
C CYS A 106 20.63 7.17 -16.67
N ALA A 107 21.56 7.59 -15.80
CA ALA A 107 21.91 6.86 -14.60
C ALA A 107 20.88 7.10 -13.48
N LEU A 108 20.77 6.17 -12.53
CA LEU A 108 19.87 6.32 -11.38
C LEU A 108 20.24 7.53 -10.50
N GLU A 109 21.52 7.86 -10.42
CA GLU A 109 22.04 9.04 -9.71
C GLU A 109 21.49 10.36 -10.26
N ASP A 110 21.28 10.44 -11.59
CA ASP A 110 20.74 11.62 -12.26
C ASP A 110 19.31 11.96 -11.80
N VAL A 111 18.56 10.95 -11.35
CA VAL A 111 17.19 11.10 -10.85
C VAL A 111 17.08 11.01 -9.32
N LYS A 112 18.20 11.03 -8.59
CA LYS A 112 18.29 11.15 -7.12
C LYS A 112 17.32 10.22 -6.36
N LEU A 113 17.21 8.97 -6.79
CA LEU A 113 16.25 8.01 -6.23
C LEU A 113 14.80 8.54 -6.22
N PHE A 114 14.43 9.35 -7.22
CA PHE A 114 13.10 9.96 -7.41
C PHE A 114 12.67 10.96 -6.33
N ASP A 115 13.62 11.59 -5.65
CA ASP A 115 13.31 12.79 -4.86
C ASP A 115 12.74 13.89 -5.77
N PRO A 116 11.86 14.78 -5.28
CA PRO A 116 11.34 15.88 -6.08
C PRO A 116 12.45 16.70 -6.74
N PRO A 117 12.34 17.09 -8.01
CA PRO A 117 11.12 16.99 -8.86
C PRO A 117 10.99 15.70 -9.67
N PHE A 118 11.86 14.71 -9.48
CA PHE A 118 11.93 13.50 -10.33
C PHE A 118 10.80 12.49 -10.09
N VAL A 119 9.97 12.71 -9.08
CA VAL A 119 8.78 11.89 -8.82
C VAL A 119 7.82 11.81 -10.01
N ALA A 120 7.78 12.83 -10.87
CA ALA A 120 6.96 12.84 -12.08
C ALA A 120 7.33 11.73 -13.08
N LEU A 121 8.54 11.14 -12.97
CA LEU A 121 8.99 10.03 -13.80
C LEU A 121 8.36 8.69 -13.40
N LEU A 122 7.77 8.58 -12.20
CA LEU A 122 7.21 7.31 -11.72
C LEU A 122 6.15 6.75 -12.66
N GLY A 123 5.33 7.58 -13.29
CA GLY A 123 4.35 7.14 -14.28
C GLY A 123 4.97 6.43 -15.51
N ASP A 124 6.22 6.73 -15.86
CA ASP A 124 6.93 6.06 -16.94
C ASP A 124 7.55 4.72 -16.50
N LEU A 125 7.65 4.46 -15.17
CA LEU A 125 8.35 3.30 -14.59
C LEU A 125 7.42 2.15 -14.21
N ALA A 126 6.14 2.27 -14.47
CA ALA A 126 5.16 1.20 -14.32
C ALA A 126 4.29 1.07 -15.57
N VAL A 127 3.59 -0.05 -15.67
CA VAL A 127 2.42 -0.22 -16.54
C VAL A 127 1.20 0.04 -15.68
N GLU A 128 0.28 0.83 -16.19
CA GLU A 128 -0.97 1.15 -15.51
C GLU A 128 -2.16 0.58 -16.26
N TYR A 129 -3.23 0.27 -15.54
CA TYR A 129 -4.50 -0.11 -16.16
C TYR A 129 -5.11 1.09 -16.88
N PRO A 130 -5.77 0.88 -18.03
CA PRO A 130 -6.56 1.93 -18.66
C PRO A 130 -7.58 2.50 -17.67
N GLU A 131 -7.75 3.83 -17.64
CA GLU A 131 -8.72 4.51 -16.76
C GLU A 131 -8.45 4.37 -15.25
N ALA A 132 -7.22 4.00 -14.85
CA ALA A 132 -6.81 3.77 -13.45
C ALA A 132 -7.68 2.77 -12.69
N SER A 133 -8.43 1.92 -13.39
CA SER A 133 -9.27 0.88 -12.82
C SER A 133 -9.12 -0.44 -13.57
N CYS A 134 -9.23 -1.55 -12.85
CA CYS A 134 -9.15 -2.88 -13.42
C CYS A 134 -10.50 -3.31 -14.00
N ARG A 135 -10.47 -4.14 -15.03
CA ARG A 135 -11.63 -4.78 -15.62
C ARG A 135 -11.60 -6.29 -15.34
N VAL A 136 -12.74 -6.97 -15.45
CA VAL A 136 -12.83 -8.42 -15.22
C VAL A 136 -11.85 -9.25 -16.07
N THR A 137 -11.53 -8.81 -17.27
CA THR A 137 -10.65 -9.54 -18.21
C THR A 137 -9.18 -9.17 -18.13
N ASP A 138 -8.85 -8.15 -17.35
CA ASP A 138 -7.48 -7.67 -17.27
C ASP A 138 -6.59 -8.66 -16.48
N PRO A 139 -5.29 -8.74 -16.80
CA PRO A 139 -4.32 -9.40 -15.93
C PRO A 139 -4.36 -8.81 -14.53
N LEU A 140 -4.25 -9.64 -13.50
CA LEU A 140 -4.34 -9.20 -12.10
C LEU A 140 -3.05 -8.55 -11.60
N LEU A 141 -1.97 -8.68 -12.36
CA LEU A 141 -0.67 -8.07 -12.07
C LEU A 141 -0.02 -7.58 -13.38
N LEU A 142 0.51 -6.37 -13.33
CA LEU A 142 1.32 -5.75 -14.38
C LEU A 142 2.69 -5.45 -13.78
N MET A 143 3.77 -5.87 -14.43
CA MET A 143 5.12 -5.70 -13.93
C MET A 143 6.02 -5.07 -14.98
N GLN A 144 6.78 -4.05 -14.61
CA GLN A 144 7.78 -3.42 -15.47
C GLN A 144 9.14 -3.43 -14.80
N VAL A 145 10.16 -3.86 -15.52
CA VAL A 145 11.57 -3.74 -15.12
C VAL A 145 12.22 -2.69 -16.01
N THR A 146 12.65 -1.58 -15.43
CA THR A 146 13.33 -0.48 -16.15
C THR A 146 14.80 -0.45 -15.76
N GLU A 147 15.69 -0.74 -16.72
CA GLU A 147 17.14 -0.71 -16.54
C GLU A 147 17.69 0.67 -16.83
N PHE A 148 18.55 1.19 -15.96
CA PHE A 148 19.25 2.47 -16.11
C PHE A 148 20.63 2.26 -16.71
N SER A 149 21.21 3.29 -17.32
CA SER A 149 22.51 3.22 -18.00
C SER A 149 23.68 2.80 -17.10
N CYS A 150 23.55 2.92 -15.79
CA CYS A 150 24.53 2.49 -14.79
C CYS A 150 24.36 1.03 -14.35
N GLY A 151 23.36 0.29 -14.89
CA GLY A 151 23.03 -1.07 -14.49
C GLY A 151 22.09 -1.19 -13.29
N ALA A 152 21.80 -0.10 -12.60
CA ALA A 152 20.70 -0.03 -11.63
C ALA A 152 19.37 -0.29 -12.33
N PHE A 153 18.33 -0.69 -11.58
CA PHE A 153 17.01 -0.90 -12.17
C PHE A 153 15.88 -0.56 -11.20
N VAL A 154 14.71 -0.29 -11.76
CA VAL A 154 13.48 -0.10 -11.02
C VAL A 154 12.48 -1.17 -11.43
N LEU A 155 11.89 -1.82 -10.43
CA LEU A 155 10.75 -2.69 -10.58
C LEU A 155 9.48 -1.91 -10.25
N GLY A 156 8.65 -1.63 -11.27
CA GLY A 156 7.30 -1.12 -11.11
C GLY A 156 6.30 -2.27 -11.11
N VAL A 157 5.44 -2.31 -10.12
CA VAL A 157 4.43 -3.37 -9.94
C VAL A 157 3.09 -2.71 -9.76
N THR A 158 2.13 -3.01 -10.63
CA THR A 158 0.74 -2.56 -10.52
C THR A 158 -0.15 -3.79 -10.44
N TRP A 159 -1.09 -3.83 -9.51
CA TRP A 159 -1.97 -4.98 -9.34
C TRP A 159 -3.40 -4.58 -9.02
N ASN A 160 -4.34 -5.45 -9.39
CA ASN A 160 -5.70 -5.39 -8.90
C ASN A 160 -5.68 -5.80 -7.42
N HIS A 161 -6.10 -4.91 -6.54
CA HIS A 161 -6.04 -5.14 -5.10
C HIS A 161 -6.91 -6.31 -4.62
N VAL A 162 -7.77 -6.86 -5.50
CA VAL A 162 -8.59 -8.04 -5.19
C VAL A 162 -7.76 -9.28 -4.85
N VAL A 163 -6.51 -9.39 -5.33
CA VAL A 163 -5.70 -10.61 -5.16
C VAL A 163 -4.76 -10.58 -3.97
N ALA A 164 -4.36 -9.38 -3.53
CA ALA A 164 -3.39 -9.25 -2.45
C ALA A 164 -3.36 -7.82 -1.90
N ASP A 165 -3.14 -7.68 -0.60
CA ASP A 165 -2.69 -6.44 0.01
C ASP A 165 -1.18 -6.26 -0.12
N GLY A 166 -0.63 -5.21 0.49
CA GLY A 166 0.79 -4.93 0.42
C GLY A 166 1.68 -6.03 1.04
N THR A 167 1.21 -6.73 2.07
CA THR A 167 1.92 -7.87 2.68
C THR A 167 1.95 -9.06 1.72
N GLY A 168 0.81 -9.37 1.09
CA GLY A 168 0.73 -10.44 0.09
C GLY A 168 1.59 -10.14 -1.14
N MET A 169 1.61 -8.90 -1.61
CA MET A 169 2.47 -8.50 -2.72
C MET A 169 3.96 -8.55 -2.34
N ALA A 170 4.32 -8.17 -1.12
CA ALA A 170 5.69 -8.32 -0.63
C ALA A 170 6.12 -9.79 -0.56
N LEU A 171 5.21 -10.69 -0.17
CA LEU A 171 5.46 -12.13 -0.18
C LEU A 171 5.72 -12.66 -1.59
N LEU A 172 4.94 -12.24 -2.59
CA LEU A 172 5.19 -12.56 -4.01
C LEU A 172 6.57 -12.07 -4.44
N LEU A 173 6.89 -10.79 -4.21
CA LEU A 173 8.17 -10.21 -4.65
C LEU A 173 9.37 -10.87 -3.96
N ARG A 174 9.24 -11.23 -2.69
CA ARG A 174 10.24 -12.03 -1.98
C ARG A 174 10.44 -13.39 -2.65
N ALA A 175 9.36 -14.11 -2.96
CA ALA A 175 9.42 -15.40 -3.64
C ALA A 175 10.08 -15.28 -5.02
N VAL A 176 9.71 -14.25 -5.82
CA VAL A 176 10.38 -13.97 -7.11
C VAL A 176 11.88 -13.74 -6.92
N GLY A 177 12.27 -12.97 -5.89
CA GLY A 177 13.67 -12.74 -5.57
C GLY A 177 14.43 -14.02 -5.16
N GLU A 178 13.83 -14.87 -4.33
CA GLU A 178 14.38 -16.15 -3.92
C GLU A 178 14.61 -17.10 -5.12
N LEU A 179 13.60 -17.21 -5.99
CA LEU A 179 13.67 -18.01 -7.21
C LEU A 179 14.67 -17.44 -8.24
N ALA A 180 14.84 -16.12 -8.31
CA ALA A 180 15.85 -15.46 -9.14
C ALA A 180 17.27 -15.79 -8.69
N ARG A 181 17.48 -15.95 -7.38
CA ARG A 181 18.77 -16.36 -6.78
C ARG A 181 19.01 -17.87 -6.83
N GLY A 182 18.14 -18.64 -7.46
CA GLY A 182 18.31 -20.06 -7.71
C GLY A 182 17.72 -20.99 -6.65
N MET A 183 16.86 -20.50 -5.77
CA MET A 183 16.10 -21.39 -4.88
C MET A 183 15.10 -22.22 -5.70
N ASP A 184 14.85 -23.45 -5.28
CA ASP A 184 13.90 -24.34 -5.96
C ASP A 184 12.44 -23.97 -5.65
N GLN A 185 12.16 -23.48 -4.45
CA GLN A 185 10.83 -23.11 -3.97
C GLN A 185 10.92 -21.87 -3.09
N PRO A 186 9.80 -21.10 -2.96
CA PRO A 186 9.72 -20.03 -1.99
C PRO A 186 9.96 -20.52 -0.55
N SER A 187 10.69 -19.74 0.25
CA SER A 187 10.97 -20.08 1.66
C SER A 187 9.72 -20.08 2.54
N ILE A 188 8.73 -19.30 2.15
CA ILE A 188 7.40 -19.26 2.78
C ILE A 188 6.41 -19.79 1.75
N PRO A 189 5.80 -20.96 1.96
CA PRO A 189 4.74 -21.45 1.08
C PRO A 189 3.55 -20.48 1.07
N PRO A 190 3.11 -19.99 -0.10
CA PRO A 190 1.97 -19.10 -0.16
C PRO A 190 0.66 -19.83 0.12
N ASP A 191 -0.24 -19.14 0.80
CA ASP A 191 -1.56 -19.60 1.20
C ASP A 191 -2.62 -18.54 0.84
N THR A 192 -3.88 -18.91 0.68
CA THR A 192 -4.94 -18.04 0.15
C THR A 192 -6.23 -18.14 0.96
N CYS A 193 -7.18 -17.26 0.65
CA CYS A 193 -8.53 -17.36 1.20
C CYS A 193 -9.25 -18.67 0.83
N ALA A 194 -8.80 -19.37 -0.21
CA ALA A 194 -9.31 -20.69 -0.57
C ALA A 194 -8.87 -21.80 0.38
N ASP A 195 -7.71 -21.62 0.99
CA ASP A 195 -7.05 -22.63 1.80
C ASP A 195 -7.38 -22.44 3.30
N GLN A 196 -7.85 -21.24 3.70
CA GLN A 196 -8.16 -20.87 5.08
C GLN A 196 -9.58 -20.29 5.23
N LEU A 197 -10.29 -20.74 6.26
CA LEU A 197 -11.54 -20.12 6.69
C LEU A 197 -11.22 -19.04 7.74
N LEU A 198 -11.07 -17.81 7.29
CA LEU A 198 -10.95 -16.64 8.17
C LEU A 198 -12.34 -16.09 8.51
N PRO A 199 -12.49 -15.39 9.65
CA PRO A 199 -13.72 -14.66 9.94
C PRO A 199 -13.96 -13.58 8.89
N ASP A 200 -15.20 -13.20 8.69
CA ASP A 200 -15.56 -12.10 7.78
C ASP A 200 -15.02 -10.76 8.29
N LEU A 201 -14.75 -9.88 7.34
CA LEU A 201 -14.45 -8.49 7.65
C LEU A 201 -15.66 -7.86 8.37
N PRO A 202 -15.46 -7.18 9.51
CA PRO A 202 -16.55 -6.55 10.24
C PRO A 202 -17.36 -5.62 9.31
N PRO A 203 -18.71 -5.63 9.39
CA PRO A 203 -19.60 -4.92 8.47
C PRO A 203 -19.29 -3.43 8.37
N LEU A 204 -18.90 -2.82 9.48
CA LEU A 204 -18.50 -1.42 9.54
C LEU A 204 -17.24 -1.14 8.71
N ALA A 205 -16.20 -1.95 8.89
CA ALA A 205 -14.96 -1.83 8.11
C ALA A 205 -15.24 -2.03 6.62
N ALA A 206 -16.03 -3.05 6.26
CA ALA A 206 -16.43 -3.31 4.87
C ALA A 206 -17.18 -2.11 4.26
N THR A 207 -18.09 -1.49 5.01
CA THR A 207 -18.83 -0.30 4.56
C THR A 207 -17.90 0.90 4.33
N ILE A 208 -16.96 1.14 5.24
CA ILE A 208 -15.98 2.22 5.12
C ILE A 208 -15.10 1.99 3.89
N GLU A 209 -14.56 0.78 3.70
CA GLU A 209 -13.68 0.45 2.57
C GLU A 209 -14.40 0.57 1.24
N GLN A 210 -15.61 0.07 1.13
CA GLN A 210 -16.42 0.19 -0.09
C GLN A 210 -16.76 1.66 -0.40
N THR A 211 -17.11 2.44 0.62
CA THR A 211 -17.41 3.87 0.47
C THR A 211 -16.14 4.63 0.07
N MET A 212 -15.01 4.30 0.68
CA MET A 212 -13.70 4.89 0.38
C MET A 212 -13.36 4.78 -1.10
N VAL A 213 -13.46 3.57 -1.67
CA VAL A 213 -13.21 3.33 -3.10
C VAL A 213 -14.14 4.17 -3.98
N GLY A 214 -15.40 4.29 -3.64
CA GLY A 214 -16.38 5.13 -4.34
C GLY A 214 -16.10 6.65 -4.25
N GLN A 215 -15.30 7.10 -3.28
CA GLN A 215 -14.89 8.49 -3.10
C GLN A 215 -13.56 8.86 -3.79
N LEU A 216 -12.86 7.89 -4.38
CA LEU A 216 -11.64 8.15 -5.14
C LEU A 216 -11.97 8.95 -6.40
N LYS A 217 -11.62 10.23 -6.38
CA LYS A 217 -11.81 11.18 -7.49
C LYS A 217 -10.61 12.11 -7.54
N PRO A 218 -10.29 12.67 -8.71
CA PRO A 218 -9.24 13.67 -8.82
C PRO A 218 -9.44 14.82 -7.83
N LYS A 219 -8.42 15.09 -7.03
CA LYS A 219 -8.37 16.18 -6.06
C LYS A 219 -7.12 17.01 -6.30
N ASP A 220 -7.25 18.31 -6.06
CA ASP A 220 -6.13 19.25 -6.17
C ASP A 220 -5.32 19.28 -4.86
N TYR A 221 -4.72 18.13 -4.55
CA TYR A 221 -3.82 18.00 -3.41
C TYR A 221 -2.36 17.99 -3.88
N ALA A 222 -1.54 18.78 -3.18
CA ALA A 222 -0.10 18.80 -3.39
C ALA A 222 0.52 17.42 -3.13
N TYR A 223 1.41 16.99 -4.03
CA TYR A 223 2.26 15.83 -3.76
C TYR A 223 3.38 16.25 -2.81
N LEU A 224 3.52 15.55 -1.70
CA LEU A 224 4.59 15.76 -0.73
C LEU A 224 5.35 14.44 -0.49
N ASP A 225 6.65 14.52 -0.60
CA ASP A 225 7.62 13.47 -0.23
C ASP A 225 8.45 13.99 0.93
N ILE A 226 8.12 13.54 2.13
CA ILE A 226 8.66 14.07 3.37
C ILE A 226 9.31 12.98 4.21
N THR A 227 10.23 13.38 5.09
CA THR A 227 10.84 12.48 6.07
C THR A 227 10.52 12.98 7.47
N VAL A 228 9.88 12.12 8.28
CA VAL A 228 9.81 12.30 9.73
C VAL A 228 11.10 11.72 10.32
N PRO A 229 11.99 12.56 10.91
CA PRO A 229 13.31 12.11 11.36
C PRO A 229 13.25 11.11 12.50
N MET A 230 14.24 10.22 12.58
CA MET A 230 14.29 9.20 13.63
C MET A 230 14.40 9.80 15.04
N ASN A 231 15.16 10.87 15.21
CA ASN A 231 15.28 11.58 16.50
C ASN A 231 13.94 12.12 17.01
N THR A 232 13.05 12.58 16.11
CA THR A 232 11.69 12.99 16.46
C THR A 232 10.87 11.79 16.95
N ILE A 233 10.95 10.69 16.21
CA ILE A 233 10.23 9.44 16.55
C ILE A 233 10.73 8.92 17.90
N ASP A 234 12.04 8.86 18.11
CA ASP A 234 12.66 8.35 19.34
C ASP A 234 12.35 9.24 20.54
N ARG A 235 12.31 10.58 20.36
CA ARG A 235 11.88 11.51 21.40
C ARG A 235 10.45 11.24 21.85
N ILE A 236 9.50 11.14 20.93
CA ILE A 236 8.09 10.84 21.24
C ILE A 236 7.98 9.51 21.97
N LYS A 237 8.72 8.49 21.50
CA LYS A 237 8.75 7.17 22.15
C LYS A 237 9.31 7.24 23.57
N ALA A 238 10.36 8.02 23.78
CA ALA A 238 10.99 8.21 25.07
C ALA A 238 10.11 9.01 26.06
N GLU A 239 9.42 10.05 25.57
CA GLU A 239 8.48 10.86 26.36
C GLU A 239 7.25 10.08 26.82
N LEU A 240 6.82 9.09 26.04
CA LEU A 240 5.73 8.19 26.41
C LEU A 240 6.20 7.09 27.41
N GLY A 241 7.48 6.67 27.30
CA GLY A 241 8.07 5.67 28.16
C GLY A 241 7.21 4.42 28.29
N ASP A 242 7.10 3.91 29.53
CA ASP A 242 6.30 2.73 29.86
C ASP A 242 4.83 3.07 30.25
N GLU A 243 4.41 4.33 30.12
CA GLU A 243 3.07 4.81 30.50
C GLU A 243 1.94 4.04 29.80
N LEU A 244 2.24 3.45 28.63
CA LEU A 244 1.27 2.78 27.79
C LEU A 244 1.27 1.24 27.92
N GLY A 245 2.02 0.68 28.88
CA GLY A 245 2.12 -0.79 29.04
C GLY A 245 2.89 -1.51 27.93
N ALA A 246 3.16 -0.84 26.80
CA ALA A 246 3.98 -1.34 25.68
C ALA A 246 4.67 -0.16 24.96
N PRO A 247 5.83 -0.35 24.34
CA PRO A 247 6.55 0.71 23.63
C PRO A 247 5.71 1.35 22.52
N CYS A 248 5.79 2.67 22.37
CA CYS A 248 5.19 3.39 21.26
C CYS A 248 5.79 2.91 19.93
N THR A 249 4.95 2.62 18.95
CA THR A 249 5.39 2.18 17.62
C THR A 249 5.77 3.37 16.73
N VAL A 250 6.58 3.12 15.70
CA VAL A 250 6.90 4.14 14.68
C VAL A 250 5.62 4.65 13.99
N PHE A 251 4.68 3.75 13.72
CA PHE A 251 3.39 4.11 13.12
C PHE A 251 2.62 5.12 13.98
N GLU A 252 2.49 4.86 15.28
CA GLU A 252 1.75 5.73 16.21
C GLU A 252 2.39 7.12 16.28
N ALA A 253 3.72 7.18 16.45
CA ALA A 253 4.45 8.45 16.52
C ALA A 253 4.35 9.25 15.21
N VAL A 254 4.59 8.61 14.06
CA VAL A 254 4.54 9.26 12.74
C VAL A 254 3.12 9.76 12.43
N THR A 255 2.11 8.92 12.66
CA THR A 255 0.71 9.28 12.43
C THR A 255 0.28 10.47 13.29
N ALA A 256 0.63 10.49 14.57
CA ALA A 256 0.32 11.61 15.46
C ALA A 256 0.99 12.91 15.01
N VAL A 257 2.27 12.88 14.60
CA VAL A 257 2.98 14.05 14.07
C VAL A 257 2.31 14.58 12.80
N LEU A 258 1.98 13.70 11.86
CA LEU A 258 1.36 14.10 10.59
C LEU A 258 -0.03 14.70 10.84
N TRP A 259 -0.83 14.07 11.67
CA TRP A 259 -2.17 14.53 12.02
C TRP A 259 -2.13 15.91 12.69
N GLN A 260 -1.26 16.09 13.68
CA GLN A 260 -1.11 17.37 14.38
C GLN A 260 -0.60 18.50 13.48
N CYS A 261 0.50 18.24 12.71
CA CYS A 261 1.03 19.24 11.79
C CYS A 261 0.01 19.65 10.73
N ARG A 262 -0.76 18.68 10.21
CA ARG A 262 -1.82 18.93 9.24
C ARG A 262 -2.93 19.78 9.84
N SER A 263 -3.45 19.41 11.02
CA SER A 263 -4.51 20.17 11.69
C SER A 263 -4.08 21.61 11.99
N ARG A 264 -2.83 21.81 12.42
CA ARG A 264 -2.27 23.17 12.60
C ARG A 264 -2.19 23.96 11.29
N ALA A 265 -1.88 23.30 10.19
CA ALA A 265 -1.73 23.94 8.89
C ALA A 265 -3.08 24.39 8.30
N ILE A 266 -4.16 23.65 8.54
CA ILE A 266 -5.50 23.97 8.00
C ILE A 266 -6.35 24.83 8.94
N MET A 267 -6.08 24.82 10.24
CA MET A 267 -6.88 25.50 11.26
C MET A 267 -7.10 27.01 11.02
N PRO A 268 -6.14 27.79 10.47
CA PRO A 268 -6.38 29.20 10.19
C PRO A 268 -7.46 29.48 9.15
N ASP A 269 -7.72 28.53 8.25
CA ASP A 269 -8.61 28.69 7.10
C ASP A 269 -9.89 27.84 7.22
N ASP A 270 -10.11 27.16 8.38
CA ASP A 270 -11.27 26.34 8.66
C ASP A 270 -11.82 26.62 10.06
N ASP A 271 -13.07 26.22 10.33
CA ASP A 271 -13.64 26.28 11.67
C ASP A 271 -12.90 25.29 12.58
N PRO A 272 -12.20 25.78 13.63
CA PRO A 272 -11.43 24.91 14.50
C PRO A 272 -12.27 23.89 15.29
N ASP A 273 -13.57 24.08 15.38
CA ASP A 273 -14.49 23.16 16.04
C ASP A 273 -15.04 22.09 15.07
N ASN A 274 -14.69 22.15 13.78
CA ASN A 274 -14.98 21.08 12.83
C ASN A 274 -14.21 19.80 13.18
N PRO A 275 -14.79 18.60 12.93
CA PRO A 275 -14.13 17.34 13.17
C PRO A 275 -12.91 17.14 12.25
N ALA A 276 -11.86 16.55 12.81
CA ALA A 276 -10.64 16.13 12.13
C ALA A 276 -10.46 14.60 12.19
N PRO A 277 -11.22 13.82 11.43
CA PRO A 277 -11.17 12.37 11.49
C PRO A 277 -9.78 11.82 11.12
N LEU A 278 -9.35 10.78 11.84
CA LEU A 278 -8.22 9.95 11.46
C LEU A 278 -8.72 8.56 11.10
N VAL A 279 -8.38 8.13 9.89
CA VAL A 279 -8.68 6.81 9.33
C VAL A 279 -7.37 6.12 8.99
N PHE A 280 -7.20 4.87 9.39
CA PHE A 280 -5.97 4.14 9.05
C PHE A 280 -6.22 2.67 8.77
N ALA A 281 -5.41 2.11 7.87
CA ALA A 281 -5.40 0.68 7.56
C ALA A 281 -4.55 -0.08 8.60
N ALA A 282 -5.04 -1.23 9.05
CA ALA A 282 -4.36 -2.12 9.97
C ALA A 282 -4.37 -3.55 9.45
N ASP A 283 -3.24 -4.26 9.62
CA ASP A 283 -3.13 -5.68 9.34
C ASP A 283 -3.89 -6.48 10.40
N ALA A 284 -4.85 -7.30 9.96
CA ALA A 284 -5.69 -8.14 10.82
C ALA A 284 -5.18 -9.59 10.93
N ARG A 285 -4.11 -9.99 10.19
CA ARG A 285 -3.65 -11.39 10.13
C ARG A 285 -3.48 -12.05 11.49
N ARG A 286 -2.85 -11.35 12.42
CA ARG A 286 -2.67 -11.88 13.80
C ARG A 286 -3.99 -12.02 14.54
N THR A 287 -4.90 -11.09 14.35
CA THR A 287 -6.21 -11.07 15.02
C THR A 287 -7.08 -12.21 14.54
N VAL A 288 -7.08 -12.48 13.23
CA VAL A 288 -7.91 -13.53 12.62
C VAL A 288 -7.22 -14.89 12.53
N GLY A 289 -5.96 -15.00 12.96
CA GLY A 289 -5.20 -16.25 12.94
C GLY A 289 -4.77 -16.72 11.56
N ALA A 290 -4.55 -15.79 10.61
CA ALA A 290 -4.06 -16.14 9.28
C ALA A 290 -2.66 -16.73 9.34
N ALA A 291 -2.37 -17.73 8.49
CA ALA A 291 -1.06 -18.39 8.42
C ALA A 291 0.02 -17.44 7.88
N GLU A 292 1.30 -17.75 8.14
CA GLU A 292 2.44 -16.94 7.73
C GLU A 292 2.48 -16.69 6.21
N GLY A 293 2.06 -17.67 5.40
CA GLY A 293 2.03 -17.60 3.92
C GLY A 293 0.76 -16.96 3.35
N TYR A 294 -0.18 -16.49 4.17
CA TYR A 294 -1.44 -15.92 3.69
C TYR A 294 -1.23 -14.63 2.90
N TYR A 295 -1.45 -14.68 1.57
CA TYR A 295 -1.17 -13.56 0.69
C TYR A 295 -2.39 -12.81 0.16
N SER A 296 -3.64 -13.32 0.34
CA SER A 296 -4.86 -12.56 0.06
C SER A 296 -5.01 -11.39 1.04
N ASN A 297 -5.93 -10.48 0.78
CA ASN A 297 -6.14 -9.33 1.66
C ASN A 297 -6.52 -9.76 3.09
N CYS A 298 -5.93 -9.09 4.05
CA CYS A 298 -6.26 -9.23 5.45
C CYS A 298 -6.04 -7.91 6.21
N ILE A 299 -6.55 -6.83 5.64
CA ILE A 299 -6.51 -5.50 6.23
C ILE A 299 -7.89 -5.11 6.73
N THR A 300 -7.94 -4.26 7.75
CA THR A 300 -9.17 -3.64 8.25
C THR A 300 -8.95 -2.13 8.37
N THR A 301 -10.00 -1.38 8.13
CA THR A 301 -9.98 0.08 8.27
C THR A 301 -10.47 0.47 9.64
N GLN A 302 -9.69 1.29 10.34
CA GLN A 302 -9.99 1.83 11.66
C GLN A 302 -10.28 3.32 11.58
N VAL A 303 -11.25 3.76 12.36
CA VAL A 303 -11.63 5.18 12.51
C VAL A 303 -11.58 5.54 13.98
N ILE A 304 -10.96 6.67 14.32
CA ILE A 304 -11.06 7.23 15.67
C ILE A 304 -12.45 7.85 15.81
N ALA A 305 -13.27 7.26 16.67
CA ALA A 305 -14.65 7.69 16.91
C ALA A 305 -14.93 7.81 18.42
N PRO A 306 -15.57 8.95 18.87
CA PRO A 306 -15.87 10.13 18.06
C PRO A 306 -14.60 10.84 17.59
N PRO A 307 -14.62 11.48 16.40
CA PRO A 307 -13.47 12.21 15.91
C PRO A 307 -13.24 13.47 16.76
N PRO A 308 -11.99 13.78 17.15
CA PRO A 308 -11.67 15.05 17.78
C PRO A 308 -11.83 16.20 16.78
N THR A 309 -11.95 17.42 17.30
CA THR A 309 -11.97 18.65 16.50
C THR A 309 -10.57 19.00 15.96
N ILE A 310 -10.51 19.86 14.95
CA ILE A 310 -9.24 20.42 14.43
C ILE A 310 -8.45 21.05 15.57
N ARG A 311 -9.11 21.81 16.46
CA ARG A 311 -8.48 22.47 17.62
C ARG A 311 -7.88 21.45 18.59
N GLU A 312 -8.63 20.42 18.96
CA GLU A 312 -8.17 19.39 19.90
C GLU A 312 -6.92 18.67 19.37
N VAL A 313 -6.87 18.40 18.07
CA VAL A 313 -5.68 17.79 17.45
C VAL A 313 -4.52 18.80 17.34
N ALA A 314 -4.78 20.03 16.91
CA ALA A 314 -3.75 21.05 16.67
C ALA A 314 -3.07 21.50 17.96
N GLU A 315 -3.84 21.72 19.04
CA GLU A 315 -3.39 22.30 20.31
C GLU A 315 -3.10 21.24 21.37
N GLY A 316 -3.57 19.99 21.16
CA GLY A 316 -3.42 18.88 22.12
C GLY A 316 -1.97 18.42 22.32
N ASP A 317 -1.75 17.66 23.39
CA ASP A 317 -0.46 17.00 23.62
C ASP A 317 -0.29 15.85 22.62
N ILE A 318 0.88 15.74 22.00
CA ILE A 318 1.21 14.67 21.06
C ILE A 318 1.02 13.29 21.68
N LYS A 319 1.24 13.15 22.99
CA LYS A 319 1.05 11.90 23.72
C LYS A 319 -0.42 11.47 23.77
N ASP A 320 -1.34 12.40 23.86
CA ASP A 320 -2.78 12.10 23.87
C ASP A 320 -3.23 11.63 22.49
N LEU A 321 -2.70 12.19 21.41
CA LEU A 321 -2.95 11.72 20.06
C LEU A 321 -2.41 10.29 19.84
N VAL A 322 -1.22 9.98 20.36
CA VAL A 322 -0.68 8.61 20.33
C VAL A 322 -1.58 7.63 21.11
N ARG A 323 -2.08 8.04 22.29
CA ARG A 323 -3.02 7.22 23.09
C ARG A 323 -4.31 6.93 22.33
N LEU A 324 -4.88 7.94 21.65
CA LEU A 324 -6.08 7.75 20.81
C LEU A 324 -5.83 6.75 19.68
N ILE A 325 -4.71 6.86 18.96
CA ILE A 325 -4.35 5.94 17.88
C ILE A 325 -4.18 4.52 18.42
N ARG A 326 -3.50 4.36 19.55
CA ARG A 326 -3.29 3.06 20.19
C ARG A 326 -4.60 2.44 20.64
N SER A 327 -5.44 3.19 21.34
CA SER A 327 -6.74 2.69 21.81
C SER A 327 -7.60 2.18 20.64
N SER A 328 -7.62 2.91 19.51
CA SER A 328 -8.32 2.45 18.31
C SER A 328 -7.74 1.15 17.74
N LYS A 329 -6.41 0.96 17.77
CA LYS A 329 -5.77 -0.30 17.34
C LYS A 329 -6.11 -1.47 18.27
N GLU A 330 -6.18 -1.24 19.57
CA GLU A 330 -6.51 -2.25 20.56
C GLU A 330 -7.95 -2.75 20.43
N GLN A 331 -8.85 -1.93 19.88
CA GLN A 331 -10.24 -2.31 19.61
C GLN A 331 -10.41 -3.28 18.45
N ILE A 332 -9.42 -3.45 17.56
CA ILE A 332 -9.53 -4.32 16.38
C ILE A 332 -9.97 -5.74 16.78
N ALA A 333 -9.36 -6.32 17.81
CA ALA A 333 -9.70 -7.68 18.23
C ALA A 333 -11.15 -7.78 18.75
N ALA A 334 -11.63 -6.80 19.50
CA ALA A 334 -13.00 -6.75 20.00
C ALA A 334 -14.01 -6.60 18.84
N THR A 335 -13.67 -5.79 17.82
CA THR A 335 -14.50 -5.64 16.63
C THR A 335 -14.68 -6.96 15.88
N PHE A 336 -13.61 -7.75 15.70
CA PHE A 336 -13.71 -9.09 15.09
C PHE A 336 -14.46 -10.10 15.96
N ALA A 337 -14.50 -9.90 17.27
CA ALA A 337 -15.30 -10.71 18.20
C ALA A 337 -16.79 -10.32 18.22
N GLY A 338 -17.19 -9.30 17.44
CA GLY A 338 -18.56 -8.76 17.43
C GLY A 338 -18.88 -7.90 18.66
N GLU A 339 -17.85 -7.46 19.38
CA GLU A 339 -18.00 -6.60 20.56
C GLU A 339 -17.90 -5.13 20.14
N GLY A 340 -18.87 -4.30 20.52
CA GLY A 340 -18.77 -2.84 20.41
C GLY A 340 -19.34 -2.19 19.15
N GLU A 341 -19.89 -2.94 18.19
CA GLU A 341 -20.47 -2.34 16.96
C GLU A 341 -21.76 -1.53 17.20
N GLU A 342 -22.47 -1.75 18.29
CA GLU A 342 -23.78 -1.11 18.55
C GLU A 342 -23.68 0.30 19.17
N SER A 343 -22.52 0.80 19.59
CA SER A 343 -22.48 1.95 20.51
C SER A 343 -21.90 3.26 19.96
N VAL A 344 -21.21 3.28 18.82
CA VAL A 344 -20.61 4.52 18.32
C VAL A 344 -21.18 4.89 16.97
N PRO A 345 -21.97 5.99 16.86
CA PRO A 345 -22.43 6.50 15.58
C PRO A 345 -21.23 6.87 14.72
N LEU A 346 -21.12 6.27 13.52
CA LEU A 346 -20.14 6.74 12.56
C LEU A 346 -20.38 8.19 12.18
N PRO A 347 -19.32 8.99 12.02
CA PRO A 347 -19.43 10.27 11.36
C PRO A 347 -20.04 10.09 9.98
N CYS A 348 -20.78 11.10 9.50
CA CYS A 348 -21.34 11.03 8.15
C CYS A 348 -20.24 10.90 7.09
N VAL A 349 -20.59 10.39 5.90
CA VAL A 349 -19.67 10.19 4.78
C VAL A 349 -18.87 11.44 4.45
N ASP A 350 -19.53 12.61 4.44
CA ASP A 350 -18.86 13.88 4.14
C ASP A 350 -17.80 14.25 5.18
N THR A 351 -18.01 13.90 6.44
CA THR A 351 -17.04 14.08 7.52
C THR A 351 -15.86 13.12 7.35
N LEU A 352 -16.12 11.82 7.13
CA LEU A 352 -15.08 10.81 7.03
C LEU A 352 -14.19 10.94 5.79
N PHE A 353 -14.76 11.42 4.67
CA PHE A 353 -14.05 11.50 3.39
C PHE A 353 -13.85 12.95 2.91
N GLY A 354 -14.19 13.92 3.75
CA GLY A 354 -13.95 15.34 3.53
C GLY A 354 -12.48 15.74 3.64
N TYR A 355 -12.20 17.00 3.34
CA TYR A 355 -10.84 17.53 3.37
C TYR A 355 -10.20 17.44 4.76
N ASN A 356 -10.95 17.55 5.85
CA ASN A 356 -10.43 17.54 7.22
C ASN A 356 -10.02 16.13 7.70
N ALA A 357 -10.47 15.07 7.02
CA ALA A 357 -10.03 13.72 7.30
C ALA A 357 -8.57 13.50 6.90
N LEU A 358 -7.87 12.63 7.63
CA LEU A 358 -6.54 12.14 7.28
C LEU A 358 -6.56 10.62 7.18
N PHE A 359 -6.19 10.09 6.01
CA PHE A 359 -6.01 8.67 5.76
C PHE A 359 -4.54 8.30 5.88
N VAL A 360 -4.24 7.27 6.68
CA VAL A 360 -2.86 6.81 6.88
C VAL A 360 -2.76 5.32 6.64
N THR A 361 -1.84 4.92 5.78
CA THR A 361 -1.41 3.53 5.66
C THR A 361 0.10 3.43 5.86
N SER A 362 0.59 2.26 6.26
CA SER A 362 2.01 2.06 6.49
C SER A 362 2.53 0.86 5.72
N TRP A 363 3.55 1.11 4.91
CA TRP A 363 4.28 0.10 4.14
C TRP A 363 5.60 -0.31 4.80
N ARG A 364 5.85 0.15 6.02
CA ARG A 364 7.14 -0.05 6.70
C ARG A 364 7.41 -1.50 7.11
N ASN A 365 6.36 -2.28 7.37
CA ASN A 365 6.48 -3.64 7.91
C ASN A 365 5.78 -4.67 7.02
N LEU A 366 5.65 -4.40 5.73
CA LEU A 366 4.98 -5.31 4.79
C LEU A 366 5.91 -6.42 4.28
N GLY A 367 7.24 -6.25 4.41
CA GLY A 367 8.23 -7.23 3.95
C GLY A 367 8.90 -6.88 2.62
N PHE A 368 8.60 -5.73 2.01
CA PHE A 368 9.23 -5.29 0.75
C PHE A 368 10.76 -5.19 0.82
N GLU A 369 11.30 -4.91 2.03
CA GLU A 369 12.73 -4.88 2.30
C GLU A 369 13.41 -6.24 2.14
N ALA A 370 12.68 -7.33 2.14
CA ALA A 370 13.22 -8.67 1.95
C ALA A 370 13.38 -9.04 0.46
N THR A 371 12.90 -8.21 -0.47
CA THR A 371 13.02 -8.44 -1.91
C THR A 371 14.47 -8.26 -2.35
N ASP A 372 15.09 -9.32 -2.87
CA ASP A 372 16.48 -9.32 -3.35
C ASP A 372 16.59 -10.25 -4.55
N PHE A 373 17.05 -9.73 -5.68
CA PHE A 373 17.25 -10.48 -6.94
C PHE A 373 18.70 -10.90 -7.16
N GLY A 374 19.58 -10.79 -6.13
CA GLY A 374 21.01 -11.13 -6.19
C GLY A 374 21.93 -9.91 -6.13
N GLY A 375 21.40 -8.69 -6.22
CA GLY A 375 22.15 -7.43 -6.06
C GLY A 375 21.99 -6.80 -4.67
N GLY A 376 21.19 -7.39 -3.80
CA GLY A 376 20.81 -6.83 -2.49
C GLY A 376 19.39 -6.26 -2.48
N THR A 377 19.01 -5.72 -1.34
CA THR A 377 17.68 -5.19 -1.09
C THR A 377 17.46 -3.82 -1.75
N PRO A 378 16.19 -3.38 -1.96
CA PRO A 378 15.91 -2.12 -2.60
C PRO A 378 16.48 -0.93 -1.81
N ALA A 379 17.04 0.05 -2.51
CA ALA A 379 17.50 1.31 -1.94
C ALA A 379 16.32 2.21 -1.55
N ARG A 380 15.18 2.05 -2.23
CA ARG A 380 13.95 2.76 -1.93
C ARG A 380 12.73 1.93 -2.34
N VAL A 381 11.68 1.96 -1.52
CA VAL A 381 10.35 1.45 -1.85
C VAL A 381 9.37 2.61 -1.81
N MET A 382 8.60 2.77 -2.86
CA MET A 382 7.63 3.86 -3.02
C MET A 382 6.29 3.31 -3.47
N CYS A 383 5.21 4.04 -3.17
CA CYS A 383 3.91 3.83 -3.80
C CYS A 383 3.61 4.96 -4.79
N HIS A 384 2.76 4.69 -5.76
CA HIS A 384 2.15 5.76 -6.55
C HIS A 384 0.97 6.37 -5.77
N VAL A 385 1.05 7.66 -5.49
CA VAL A 385 -0.07 8.43 -4.93
C VAL A 385 -0.59 9.34 -6.03
N GLY A 386 -1.55 8.84 -6.80
CA GLY A 386 -2.16 9.54 -7.92
C GLY A 386 -3.01 10.76 -7.49
N PRO A 387 -3.49 11.56 -8.45
CA PRO A 387 -4.38 12.68 -8.18
C PRO A 387 -5.77 12.22 -7.69
N GLU A 388 -6.17 11.01 -8.06
CA GLU A 388 -7.41 10.38 -7.62
C GLU A 388 -7.20 9.79 -6.23
N SER A 389 -7.32 10.63 -5.20
CA SER A 389 -7.05 10.21 -3.84
C SER A 389 -7.99 10.86 -2.83
N LEU A 390 -8.10 10.22 -1.69
CA LEU A 390 -8.52 10.86 -0.44
C LEU A 390 -7.36 11.66 0.14
N PRO A 391 -7.57 12.49 1.18
CA PRO A 391 -6.46 13.11 1.90
C PRO A 391 -5.58 12.04 2.58
N MET A 392 -4.67 11.46 1.83
CA MET A 392 -3.97 10.23 2.19
C MET A 392 -2.45 10.40 2.27
N CYS A 393 -1.84 9.68 3.21
CA CYS A 393 -0.40 9.50 3.27
C CYS A 393 -0.03 8.02 3.47
N VAL A 394 1.12 7.65 2.90
CA VAL A 394 1.71 6.32 3.00
C VAL A 394 3.07 6.44 3.68
N ALA A 395 3.19 5.87 4.87
CA ALA A 395 4.47 5.78 5.56
C ALA A 395 5.28 4.61 5.01
N CYS A 396 6.31 4.92 4.23
CA CYS A 396 7.21 3.96 3.61
C CYS A 396 8.46 3.69 4.45
N LEU A 397 9.21 2.67 4.05
CA LEU A 397 10.58 2.45 4.54
C LEU A 397 11.42 3.71 4.27
N PRO A 398 12.41 4.02 5.11
CA PRO A 398 13.31 5.12 4.83
C PRO A 398 14.07 4.84 3.53
N CYS A 399 14.21 5.86 2.68
CA CYS A 399 15.13 5.80 1.57
C CYS A 399 16.55 5.55 2.10
N ARG A 400 17.39 4.83 1.36
CA ARG A 400 18.78 4.62 1.73
C ARG A 400 19.45 5.96 2.09
N ASP A 401 20.23 5.98 3.14
CA ASP A 401 20.92 7.16 3.69
C ASP A 401 20.01 8.24 4.33
N LYS A 402 18.70 7.99 4.41
CA LYS A 402 17.76 8.86 5.14
C LYS A 402 17.18 8.08 6.33
N GLY A 403 17.52 8.46 7.55
CA GLY A 403 16.92 7.87 8.75
C GLY A 403 15.49 8.35 8.99
N GLY A 404 14.65 7.54 9.66
CA GLY A 404 13.30 7.92 10.04
C GLY A 404 12.20 7.19 9.25
N ALA A 405 11.10 7.88 8.97
CA ALA A 405 10.01 7.40 8.13
C ALA A 405 9.87 8.29 6.89
N ASN A 406 9.93 7.70 5.71
CA ASN A 406 9.60 8.40 4.47
C ASN A 406 8.08 8.37 4.29
N VAL A 407 7.47 9.51 4.03
CA VAL A 407 6.02 9.64 3.87
C VAL A 407 5.71 10.25 2.51
N LEU A 408 5.02 9.48 1.69
CA LEU A 408 4.51 9.91 0.40
C LEU A 408 3.05 10.29 0.55
N SER A 409 2.64 11.45 0.07
CA SER A 409 1.30 11.94 0.39
C SER A 409 0.69 12.87 -0.64
N ARG A 410 -0.65 12.84 -0.67
CA ARG A 410 -1.54 13.85 -1.25
C ARG A 410 -2.67 14.09 -0.26
N PHE A 411 -2.47 14.94 0.73
CA PHE A 411 -3.42 15.17 1.81
C PHE A 411 -3.62 16.64 2.17
N LEU A 412 -2.96 17.53 1.44
CA LEU A 412 -3.06 18.98 1.61
C LEU A 412 -3.24 19.66 0.27
N LYS A 413 -4.04 20.72 0.26
CA LYS A 413 -4.03 21.68 -0.85
C LYS A 413 -2.69 22.40 -0.90
N GLU A 414 -2.29 22.88 -2.08
CA GLU A 414 -1.01 23.59 -2.30
C GLU A 414 -0.83 24.75 -1.30
N GLU A 415 -1.89 25.52 -1.03
CA GLU A 415 -1.89 26.67 -0.12
C GLU A 415 -1.46 26.32 1.32
N HIS A 416 -1.75 25.12 1.79
CA HIS A 416 -1.41 24.67 3.16
C HIS A 416 -0.05 23.98 3.24
N GLY A 417 0.57 23.63 2.12
CA GLY A 417 1.82 22.87 2.08
C GLY A 417 2.97 23.56 2.82
N GLY A 418 3.12 24.87 2.64
CA GLY A 418 4.16 25.65 3.32
C GLY A 418 3.97 25.69 4.85
N ALA A 419 2.74 25.89 5.32
CA ALA A 419 2.40 25.91 6.75
C ALA A 419 2.66 24.52 7.38
N PHE A 420 2.27 23.45 6.71
CA PHE A 420 2.52 22.08 7.17
C PHE A 420 4.02 21.78 7.32
N LEU A 421 4.84 22.14 6.32
CA LEU A 421 6.30 21.93 6.40
C LEU A 421 6.95 22.75 7.52
N ALA A 422 6.43 23.96 7.78
CA ALA A 422 6.88 24.78 8.91
C ALA A 422 6.54 24.15 10.26
N GLU A 423 5.33 23.58 10.41
CA GLU A 423 4.95 22.84 11.61
C GLU A 423 5.79 21.57 11.80
N LEU A 424 6.01 20.81 10.73
CA LEU A 424 6.85 19.61 10.77
C LEU A 424 8.30 19.94 11.16
N ALA A 425 8.82 21.10 10.74
CA ALA A 425 10.15 21.54 11.09
C ALA A 425 10.34 21.80 12.59
N LYS A 426 9.29 22.12 13.35
CA LYS A 426 9.34 22.31 14.81
C LYS A 426 9.57 21.01 15.58
N PHE A 427 9.36 19.87 14.94
CA PHE A 427 9.61 18.54 15.50
C PHE A 427 11.07 18.06 15.31
N ARG A 428 11.86 18.77 14.51
CA ARG A 428 13.26 18.41 14.23
C ARG A 428 14.21 18.67 15.40
#